data_363c4e358c785c61e6c6e896c420aa88
#
_entry.id   363c4e358c785c61e6c6e896c420aa88
#
_cell.length_a   1.000
_cell.length_b   1.000
_cell.length_c   1.000
_cell.angle_alpha   90.00
_cell.angle_beta   90.00
_cell.angle_gamma   90.00
#
_symmetry.space_group_name_H-M   'P 1'
#
loop_
_entity.id
_entity.type
_entity.pdbx_description
1 polymer ?
#
loop_
_entity_poly.entity_id
_entity_poly.type
_entity_poly.pdbx_seq_one_letter_code
_entity_poly.pdbx_strand_id
1 'polypeptide(L)'
;IKMDYKLVLCHNDVYEPNFIYDSDGKVYLVDWEYAGLNYAANDIGSIICRYDFNDEQIERYIKVYVGHDLTEKERRFYYAYIPISAYYWFCWGLYKGSVGEDDSFFFLPSYRNLVRFIDAALESYE
;
A
#
# COMPACT_ATOMS: atom_id res chain seq x y z
N ILE A 1 -13.81 12.51 -9.45
CA ILE A 1 -12.65 12.37 -10.36
C ILE A 1 -12.86 11.09 -11.13
N LYS A 2 -13.07 11.18 -12.46
CA LYS A 2 -13.18 9.99 -13.32
C LYS A 2 -11.77 9.42 -13.50
N MET A 3 -11.50 8.32 -12.83
CA MET A 3 -10.19 7.65 -12.91
C MET A 3 -10.19 6.73 -14.13
N ASP A 4 -9.27 6.95 -15.07
CA ASP A 4 -9.09 6.12 -16.26
C ASP A 4 -8.38 4.77 -15.97
N TYR A 5 -8.15 4.47 -14.68
CA TYR A 5 -7.52 3.22 -14.27
C TYR A 5 -8.55 2.09 -14.16
N LYS A 6 -8.16 0.91 -14.61
CA LYS A 6 -9.03 -0.26 -14.55
C LYS A 6 -8.95 -0.93 -13.17
N LEU A 7 -10.08 -1.44 -12.73
CA LEU A 7 -10.11 -2.39 -11.62
C LEU A 7 -9.47 -3.70 -12.06
N VAL A 8 -8.65 -4.25 -11.19
CA VAL A 8 -7.97 -5.54 -11.36
C VAL A 8 -8.24 -6.41 -10.13
N LEU A 9 -7.96 -7.70 -10.23
CA LEU A 9 -7.93 -8.55 -9.06
C LEU A 9 -6.75 -8.13 -8.19
N CYS A 10 -7.04 -7.63 -7.01
CA CYS A 10 -6.08 -7.27 -5.98
C CYS A 10 -6.11 -8.27 -4.84
N HIS A 11 -5.00 -8.40 -4.15
CA HIS A 11 -4.91 -9.18 -2.92
C HIS A 11 -5.58 -8.45 -1.75
N ASN A 12 -5.47 -7.13 -1.72
CA ASN A 12 -5.99 -6.20 -0.70
C ASN A 12 -5.37 -6.34 0.70
N ASP A 13 -4.44 -7.26 0.90
CA ASP A 13 -3.66 -7.44 2.13
C ASP A 13 -2.21 -7.82 1.83
N VAL A 14 -1.56 -7.06 0.96
CA VAL A 14 -0.16 -7.32 0.57
C VAL A 14 0.78 -6.86 1.67
N TYR A 15 1.49 -7.82 2.31
CA TYR A 15 2.56 -7.55 3.27
C TYR A 15 3.53 -8.74 3.35
N GLU A 16 4.72 -8.54 3.97
CA GLU A 16 5.82 -9.51 3.91
C GLU A 16 5.44 -10.94 4.31
N PRO A 17 4.71 -11.19 5.42
CA PRO A 17 4.37 -12.55 5.84
C PRO A 17 3.54 -13.34 4.83
N ASN A 18 2.83 -12.67 3.92
CA ASN A 18 2.06 -13.32 2.87
C ASN A 18 2.90 -13.74 1.66
N PHE A 19 4.23 -13.47 1.67
CA PHE A 19 5.15 -13.96 0.65
C PHE A 19 5.90 -15.19 1.14
N ILE A 20 5.72 -16.31 0.47
CA ILE A 20 6.42 -17.57 0.76
C ILE A 20 7.48 -17.80 -0.32
N TYR A 21 8.69 -18.13 0.11
CA TYR A 21 9.81 -18.46 -0.75
C TYR A 21 10.06 -19.97 -0.67
N ASP A 22 10.12 -20.64 -1.83
CA ASP A 22 10.54 -22.04 -1.86
C ASP A 22 12.07 -22.20 -2.01
N SER A 23 12.53 -23.44 -1.96
CA SER A 23 13.95 -23.78 -2.09
C SER A 23 14.54 -23.43 -3.47
N ASP A 24 13.70 -23.28 -4.49
CA ASP A 24 14.09 -22.96 -5.85
C ASP A 24 14.06 -21.46 -6.13
N GLY A 25 13.79 -20.65 -5.10
CA GLY A 25 13.73 -19.19 -5.16
C GLY A 25 12.44 -18.64 -5.79
N LYS A 26 11.40 -19.47 -5.94
CA LYS A 26 10.09 -18.98 -6.36
C LYS A 26 9.38 -18.31 -5.21
N VAL A 27 8.63 -17.26 -5.54
CA VAL A 27 7.84 -16.48 -4.60
C VAL A 27 6.35 -16.77 -4.83
N TYR A 28 5.67 -17.09 -3.76
CA TYR A 28 4.23 -17.29 -3.74
C TYR A 28 3.58 -16.24 -2.86
N LEU A 29 2.51 -15.62 -3.34
CA LEU A 29 1.66 -14.76 -2.54
C LEU A 29 0.46 -15.59 -2.08
N VAL A 30 0.26 -15.68 -0.76
CA VAL A 30 -0.76 -16.49 -0.10
C VAL A 30 -1.72 -15.62 0.69
N ASP A 31 -2.75 -16.24 1.28
CA ASP A 31 -3.74 -15.59 2.13
C ASP A 31 -4.61 -14.58 1.38
N TRP A 32 -5.30 -15.06 0.37
CA TRP A 32 -6.17 -14.30 -0.53
C TRP A 32 -7.58 -14.05 0.02
N GLU A 33 -7.79 -14.12 1.33
CA GLU A 33 -9.13 -14.01 1.95
C GLU A 33 -9.80 -12.65 1.69
N TYR A 34 -9.01 -11.56 1.51
CA TYR A 34 -9.50 -10.22 1.17
C TYR A 34 -9.48 -9.91 -0.33
N ALA A 35 -9.16 -10.90 -1.17
CA ALA A 35 -9.01 -10.66 -2.60
C ALA A 35 -10.32 -10.17 -3.24
N GLY A 36 -10.18 -9.18 -4.11
CA GLY A 36 -11.32 -8.59 -4.80
C GLY A 36 -10.91 -7.58 -5.85
N LEU A 37 -11.91 -7.06 -6.57
CA LEU A 37 -11.67 -6.02 -7.56
C LEU A 37 -11.34 -4.69 -6.88
N ASN A 38 -10.17 -4.15 -7.19
CA ASN A 38 -9.69 -2.87 -6.70
C ASN A 38 -8.71 -2.25 -7.73
N TYR A 39 -8.24 -1.05 -7.47
CA TYR A 39 -7.11 -0.50 -8.21
C TYR A 39 -5.80 -1.12 -7.72
N ALA A 40 -4.88 -1.45 -8.63
CA ALA A 40 -3.56 -1.99 -8.28
C ALA A 40 -2.78 -1.10 -7.31
N ALA A 41 -3.05 0.21 -7.32
CA ALA A 41 -2.48 1.16 -6.38
C ALA A 41 -2.81 0.84 -4.91
N ASN A 42 -3.90 0.11 -4.64
CA ASN A 42 -4.24 -0.34 -3.29
C ASN A 42 -3.21 -1.34 -2.75
N ASP A 43 -2.86 -2.36 -3.53
CA ASP A 43 -1.86 -3.36 -3.13
C ASP A 43 -0.47 -2.72 -2.99
N ILE A 44 -0.12 -1.81 -3.90
CA ILE A 44 1.13 -1.05 -3.85
C ILE A 44 1.18 -0.15 -2.61
N GLY A 45 0.11 0.62 -2.36
CA GLY A 45 0.01 1.47 -1.17
C GLY A 45 0.02 0.68 0.13
N SER A 46 -0.60 -0.49 0.14
CA SER A 46 -0.65 -1.38 1.31
C SER A 46 0.74 -1.85 1.75
N ILE A 47 1.62 -2.20 0.82
CA ILE A 47 2.99 -2.60 1.19
C ILE A 47 3.83 -1.38 1.57
N ILE A 48 3.73 -0.27 0.84
CA ILE A 48 4.52 0.94 1.13
C ILE A 48 4.18 1.51 2.50
N CYS A 49 2.90 1.58 2.86
CA CYS A 49 2.47 2.21 4.11
C CYS A 49 2.89 1.45 5.37
N ARG A 50 3.27 0.19 5.25
CA ARG A 50 3.69 -0.66 6.39
C ARG A 50 5.20 -0.61 6.66
N TYR A 51 5.99 0.00 5.76
CA TYR A 51 7.45 0.06 5.85
C TYR A 51 7.95 1.49 5.71
N ASP A 52 9.15 1.75 6.26
CA ASP A 52 9.79 3.08 6.18
C ASP A 52 10.58 3.24 4.87
N PHE A 53 9.90 3.15 3.72
CA PHE A 53 10.51 3.41 2.43
C PHE A 53 10.83 4.90 2.25
N ASN A 54 12.03 5.19 1.74
CA ASN A 54 12.34 6.53 1.25
C ASN A 54 11.73 6.77 -0.14
N ASP A 55 11.75 8.02 -0.61
CA ASP A 55 11.10 8.41 -1.87
C ASP A 55 11.68 7.66 -3.09
N GLU A 56 13.00 7.42 -3.11
CA GLU A 56 13.66 6.66 -4.18
C GLU A 56 13.18 5.20 -4.22
N GLN A 57 13.02 4.57 -3.06
CA GLN A 57 12.50 3.21 -2.94
C GLN A 57 11.05 3.12 -3.39
N ILE A 58 10.22 4.10 -3.02
CA ILE A 58 8.81 4.18 -3.43
C ILE A 58 8.72 4.31 -4.96
N GLU A 59 9.45 5.27 -5.53
CA GLU A 59 9.51 5.46 -6.98
C GLU A 59 9.93 4.18 -7.72
N ARG A 60 10.99 3.54 -7.24
CA ARG A 60 11.49 2.30 -7.82
C ARG A 60 10.47 1.17 -7.72
N TYR A 61 9.77 1.05 -6.59
CA TYR A 61 8.76 0.02 -6.39
C TYR A 61 7.60 0.17 -7.38
N ILE A 62 7.06 1.38 -7.51
CA ILE A 62 5.97 1.68 -8.44
C ILE A 62 6.45 1.50 -9.89
N LYS A 63 7.65 1.99 -10.23
CA LYS A 63 8.26 1.84 -11.56
C LYS A 63 8.41 0.39 -12.00
N VAL A 64 8.81 -0.51 -11.09
CA VAL A 64 8.90 -1.96 -11.38
C VAL A 64 7.52 -2.51 -11.76
N TYR A 65 6.47 -2.07 -11.09
CA TYR A 65 5.11 -2.50 -11.40
C TYR A 65 4.60 -1.97 -12.75
N VAL A 66 4.76 -0.68 -13.03
CA VAL A 66 4.26 -0.06 -14.27
C VAL A 66 5.14 -0.36 -15.48
N GLY A 67 6.41 -0.71 -15.27
CA GLY A 67 7.37 -1.08 -16.34
C GLY A 67 8.03 0.08 -17.05
N HIS A 68 7.84 1.32 -16.60
CA HIS A 68 8.42 2.55 -17.17
C HIS A 68 8.58 3.66 -16.12
N ASP A 69 9.20 4.78 -16.49
CA ASP A 69 9.26 5.96 -15.63
C ASP A 69 7.85 6.55 -15.42
N LEU A 70 7.54 6.92 -14.16
CA LEU A 70 6.21 7.40 -13.82
C LEU A 70 5.91 8.74 -14.50
N THR A 71 4.76 8.81 -15.13
CA THR A 71 4.14 10.09 -15.49
C THR A 71 3.63 10.81 -14.23
N GLU A 72 3.45 12.13 -14.30
CA GLU A 72 2.86 12.91 -13.20
C GLU A 72 1.47 12.37 -12.79
N LYS A 73 0.66 11.94 -13.76
CA LYS A 73 -0.65 11.34 -13.49
C LYS A 73 -0.55 10.05 -12.69
N GLU A 74 0.39 9.18 -13.05
CA GLU A 74 0.64 7.91 -12.34
C GLU A 74 1.23 8.18 -10.96
N ARG A 75 2.21 9.08 -10.85
CA ARG A 75 2.79 9.47 -9.58
C ARG A 75 1.69 9.93 -8.63
N ARG A 76 0.87 10.89 -9.02
CA ARG A 76 -0.25 11.38 -8.22
C ARG A 76 -1.21 10.25 -7.82
N PHE A 77 -1.52 9.35 -8.73
CA PHE A 77 -2.44 8.24 -8.47
C PHE A 77 -1.87 7.24 -7.44
N TYR A 78 -0.67 6.73 -7.66
CA TYR A 78 -0.08 5.74 -6.77
C TYR A 78 0.28 6.32 -5.40
N TYR A 79 0.80 7.54 -5.35
CA TYR A 79 1.14 8.20 -4.09
C TYR A 79 -0.09 8.51 -3.24
N ALA A 80 -1.23 8.83 -3.83
CA ALA A 80 -2.47 9.04 -3.10
C ALA A 80 -2.96 7.77 -2.37
N TYR A 81 -2.63 6.59 -2.89
CA TYR A 81 -3.00 5.33 -2.23
C TYR A 81 -2.14 4.98 -1.01
N ILE A 82 -0.98 5.59 -0.85
CA ILE A 82 -0.15 5.38 0.34
C ILE A 82 -0.89 5.85 1.61
N PRO A 83 -1.33 7.12 1.74
CA PRO A 83 -2.07 7.56 2.92
C PRO A 83 -3.47 6.93 3.03
N ILE A 84 -4.13 6.56 1.93
CA ILE A 84 -5.41 5.83 1.97
C ILE A 84 -5.23 4.47 2.64
N SER A 85 -4.25 3.68 2.20
CA SER A 85 -3.92 2.38 2.79
C SER A 85 -3.41 2.53 4.23
N ALA A 86 -2.58 3.56 4.47
CA ALA A 86 -2.06 3.86 5.80
C ALA A 86 -3.19 4.18 6.80
N TYR A 87 -4.19 4.95 6.39
CA TYR A 87 -5.35 5.25 7.22
C TYR A 87 -6.15 3.99 7.56
N TYR A 88 -6.39 3.11 6.60
CA TYR A 88 -7.08 1.83 6.82
C TYR A 88 -6.36 0.98 7.88
N TRP A 89 -5.05 0.77 7.71
CA TRP A 89 -4.27 -0.06 8.63
C TRP A 89 -4.04 0.60 9.99
N PHE A 90 -3.99 1.92 10.04
CA PHE A 90 -4.00 2.66 11.29
C PHE A 90 -5.30 2.42 12.08
N CYS A 91 -6.46 2.52 11.42
CA CYS A 91 -7.75 2.22 12.05
C CYS A 91 -7.86 0.76 12.50
N TRP A 92 -7.32 -0.16 11.70
CA TRP A 92 -7.24 -1.59 12.05
C TRP A 92 -6.41 -1.81 13.32
N GLY A 93 -5.23 -1.19 13.42
CA GLY A 93 -4.39 -1.27 14.61
C GLY A 93 -5.07 -0.70 15.86
N LEU A 94 -5.81 0.42 15.73
CA LEU A 94 -6.63 0.96 16.83
C LEU A 94 -7.70 -0.04 17.28
N TYR A 95 -8.37 -0.68 16.34
CA TYR A 95 -9.37 -1.71 16.65
C TYR A 95 -8.75 -2.88 17.39
N LYS A 96 -7.63 -3.43 16.89
CA LYS A 96 -6.91 -4.54 17.55
C LYS A 96 -6.48 -4.18 18.98
N GLY A 97 -5.91 -3.01 19.18
CA GLY A 97 -5.56 -2.51 20.50
C GLY A 97 -6.77 -2.38 21.44
N SER A 98 -7.94 -2.02 20.92
CA SER A 98 -9.17 -1.90 21.72
C SER A 98 -9.70 -3.24 22.22
N VAL A 99 -9.39 -4.34 21.55
CA VAL A 99 -9.75 -5.71 21.94
C VAL A 99 -8.62 -6.46 22.66
N GLY A 100 -7.54 -5.76 22.99
CA GLY A 100 -6.42 -6.31 23.76
C GLY A 100 -5.39 -7.10 22.95
N GLU A 101 -5.41 -6.98 21.62
CA GLU A 101 -4.39 -7.57 20.74
C GLU A 101 -3.28 -6.55 20.48
N ASP A 102 -2.01 -7.00 20.54
CA ASP A 102 -0.86 -6.14 20.19
C ASP A 102 -0.66 -6.13 18.69
N ASP A 103 -0.89 -4.98 18.07
CA ASP A 103 -0.66 -4.74 16.65
C ASP A 103 0.25 -3.53 16.40
N SER A 104 1.13 -3.23 17.36
CA SER A 104 2.06 -2.09 17.31
C SER A 104 2.98 -2.11 16.08
N PHE A 105 3.26 -3.30 15.53
CA PHE A 105 4.06 -3.47 14.33
C PHE A 105 3.44 -2.79 13.10
N PHE A 106 2.11 -2.83 12.95
CA PHE A 106 1.43 -2.19 11.81
C PHE A 106 0.99 -0.76 12.11
N PHE A 107 0.59 -0.49 13.33
CA PHE A 107 0.03 0.78 13.76
C PHE A 107 1.00 1.96 13.58
N LEU A 108 2.23 1.84 14.09
CA LEU A 108 3.20 2.95 14.07
C LEU A 108 3.70 3.30 12.66
N PRO A 109 4.12 2.34 11.80
CA PRO A 109 4.49 2.65 10.43
C PRO A 109 3.34 3.27 9.63
N SER A 110 2.13 2.73 9.78
CA SER A 110 0.95 3.25 9.10
C SER A 110 0.65 4.69 9.52
N TYR A 111 0.71 5.01 10.81
CA TYR A 111 0.54 6.38 11.29
C TYR A 111 1.58 7.34 10.72
N ARG A 112 2.87 6.96 10.74
CA ARG A 112 3.94 7.79 10.18
C ARG A 112 3.74 8.07 8.70
N ASN A 113 3.41 7.04 7.91
CA ASN A 113 3.17 7.19 6.48
C ASN A 113 1.89 7.96 6.17
N LEU A 114 0.85 7.82 6.99
CA LEU A 114 -0.35 8.65 6.88
C LEU A 114 0.00 10.14 7.02
N VAL A 115 0.69 10.51 8.10
CA VAL A 115 1.08 11.91 8.35
C VAL A 115 2.05 12.44 7.28
N ARG A 116 2.97 11.60 6.81
CA ARG A 116 3.95 11.99 5.78
C ARG A 116 3.33 12.33 4.44
N PHE A 117 2.27 11.63 4.03
CA PHE A 117 1.77 11.69 2.65
C PHE A 117 0.40 12.35 2.50
N ILE A 118 -0.36 12.55 3.58
CA ILE A 118 -1.76 12.99 3.46
C ILE A 118 -1.90 14.39 2.85
N ASP A 119 -1.11 15.35 3.30
CA ASP A 119 -1.23 16.74 2.83
C ASP A 119 -0.83 16.84 1.35
N ALA A 120 0.32 16.25 0.96
CA ALA A 120 0.74 16.23 -0.44
C ALA A 120 -0.24 15.48 -1.36
N ALA A 121 -0.89 14.44 -0.86
CA ALA A 121 -1.92 13.73 -1.61
C ALA A 121 -3.16 14.64 -1.83
N LEU A 122 -3.63 15.35 -0.81
CA LEU A 122 -4.77 16.27 -0.93
C LEU A 122 -4.46 17.42 -1.88
N GLU A 123 -3.34 18.12 -1.70
CA GLU A 123 -2.90 19.23 -2.56
C GLU A 123 -2.77 18.82 -4.04
N SER A 124 -2.40 17.57 -4.31
CA SER A 124 -2.25 17.09 -5.68
C SER A 124 -3.56 16.96 -6.44
N TYR A 125 -4.72 17.03 -5.77
CA TYR A 125 -6.06 16.94 -6.34
C TYR A 125 -6.85 18.25 -6.31
N GLU A 126 -6.31 19.31 -5.73
CA GLU A 126 -6.86 20.67 -5.80
C GLU A 126 -6.49 21.35 -7.12
#